data_f640c3dae06819f9e8ce7043461d9587
#
_entry.id   f640c3dae06819f9e8ce7043461d9587
#
_cell.length_a   1.000
_cell.length_b   1.000
_cell.length_c   1.000
_cell.angle_alpha   90.00
_cell.angle_beta   90.00
_cell.angle_gamma   90.00
#
_symmetry.space_group_name_H-M   'P 1'
#
loop_
_entity.id
_entity.type
_entity.pdbx_description
1 polymer ?
#
loop_
_entity_poly.entity_id
_entity_poly.type
_entity_poly.pdbx_seq_one_letter_code
_entity_poly.pdbx_strand_id
1 'polypeptide(L)'
;TIHGKSAHGMMPQNGINGATYLALFLSQFDFQGNAKTYLDLIAETLHKDFFAEKTGLAYTDPKMGELTMNAGVFSFSKESEDNTIALNIRYPQGVDTDAIKAGLEKLEGPKAVSLSEHGHVPHYVPVNDPMVETLLSVYENQTGLKGHEQIIGGGTFGRLLKRGVAYGAMFPGYVNTMHQANEFTEVEDLYRAAAIYAEAIYELI
;
A
#
# COMPACT_ATOMS: atom_id res chain seq x y z
N THR A 1 24.53 -0.28 -15.09
CA THR A 1 23.60 -0.95 -14.15
C THR A 1 23.27 0.02 -13.02
N ILE A 2 22.01 0.11 -12.65
CA ILE A 2 21.55 0.84 -11.46
C ILE A 2 21.05 -0.17 -10.45
N HIS A 3 21.53 -0.06 -9.22
CA HIS A 3 21.12 -0.92 -8.13
C HIS A 3 20.01 -0.24 -7.32
N GLY A 4 18.87 -0.93 -7.18
CA GLY A 4 17.75 -0.50 -6.36
C GLY A 4 17.81 -1.08 -4.95
N LYS A 5 16.89 -0.63 -4.11
CA LYS A 5 16.62 -1.19 -2.78
C LYS A 5 15.11 -1.47 -2.71
N SER A 6 14.74 -2.72 -2.45
CA SER A 6 13.34 -3.09 -2.28
C SER A 6 12.74 -2.45 -1.04
N ALA A 7 11.45 -2.12 -1.11
CA ALA A 7 10.64 -1.68 0.02
C ALA A 7 9.24 -2.24 -0.11
N HIS A 8 8.51 -2.26 1.00
CA HIS A 8 7.11 -2.66 0.98
C HIS A 8 6.28 -1.64 0.16
N GLY A 9 5.36 -2.11 -0.68
CA GLY A 9 4.56 -1.25 -1.56
C GLY A 9 3.72 -0.18 -0.86
N MET A 10 3.51 -0.32 0.46
CA MET A 10 2.87 0.67 1.33
C MET A 10 3.81 1.80 1.74
N MET A 11 5.12 1.57 1.70
CA MET A 11 6.16 2.53 2.10
C MET A 11 7.23 2.64 1.01
N PRO A 12 6.84 3.01 -0.22
CA PRO A 12 7.76 3.06 -1.37
C PRO A 12 8.91 4.04 -1.16
N GLN A 13 8.71 5.07 -0.34
CA GLN A 13 9.74 6.06 0.02
C GLN A 13 10.94 5.46 0.77
N ASN A 14 10.81 4.28 1.37
CA ASN A 14 11.89 3.59 2.07
C ASN A 14 12.79 2.78 1.13
N GLY A 15 12.42 2.71 -0.16
CA GLY A 15 13.14 2.02 -1.20
C GLY A 15 13.96 2.93 -2.12
N ILE A 16 14.64 2.29 -3.07
CA ILE A 16 15.30 2.95 -4.20
C ILE A 16 14.80 2.26 -5.47
N ASN A 17 13.96 2.93 -6.23
CA ASN A 17 13.43 2.39 -7.47
C ASN A 17 14.46 2.58 -8.61
N GLY A 18 15.25 1.54 -8.87
CA GLY A 18 16.32 1.58 -9.87
C GLY A 18 15.84 1.95 -11.28
N ALA A 19 14.61 1.58 -11.66
CA ALA A 19 14.06 1.88 -12.97
C ALA A 19 13.77 3.39 -13.14
N THR A 20 13.22 4.05 -12.11
CA THR A 20 12.98 5.49 -12.19
C THR A 20 14.26 6.31 -12.15
N TYR A 21 15.29 5.85 -11.41
CA TYR A 21 16.63 6.46 -11.49
C TYR A 21 17.32 6.24 -12.85
N LEU A 22 17.11 5.08 -13.48
CA LEU A 22 17.60 4.84 -14.83
C LEU A 22 16.93 5.78 -15.83
N ALA A 23 15.61 5.95 -15.75
CA ALA A 23 14.88 6.88 -16.59
C ALA A 23 15.36 8.33 -16.40
N LEU A 24 15.54 8.77 -15.15
CA LEU A 24 16.10 10.09 -14.84
C LEU A 24 17.50 10.29 -15.43
N PHE A 25 18.35 9.27 -15.40
CA PHE A 25 19.66 9.35 -16.06
C PHE A 25 19.53 9.39 -17.57
N LEU A 26 18.68 8.53 -18.16
CA LEU A 26 18.52 8.45 -19.61
C LEU A 26 17.81 9.68 -20.21
N SER A 27 16.90 10.33 -19.47
CA SER A 27 16.20 11.53 -19.95
C SER A 27 17.14 12.72 -20.23
N GLN A 28 18.40 12.64 -19.77
CA GLN A 28 19.42 13.65 -20.09
C GLN A 28 20.01 13.51 -21.50
N PHE A 29 19.71 12.44 -22.22
CA PHE A 29 20.19 12.18 -23.56
C PHE A 29 19.08 12.47 -24.59
N ASP A 30 19.48 12.77 -25.81
CA ASP A 30 18.56 13.14 -26.90
C ASP A 30 17.84 11.92 -27.50
N PHE A 31 16.91 11.37 -26.78
CA PHE A 31 15.97 10.38 -27.28
C PHE A 31 14.85 11.05 -28.07
N GLN A 32 14.23 10.33 -29.01
CA GLN A 32 13.15 10.83 -29.84
C GLN A 32 11.92 9.92 -29.77
N GLY A 33 10.73 10.48 -30.12
CA GLY A 33 9.49 9.73 -30.24
C GLY A 33 9.05 9.04 -28.93
N ASN A 34 8.54 7.82 -29.02
CA ASN A 34 7.99 7.09 -27.86
C ASN A 34 9.00 6.87 -26.74
N ALA A 35 10.30 6.73 -27.07
CA ALA A 35 11.33 6.57 -26.05
C ALA A 35 11.48 7.84 -25.19
N LYS A 36 11.48 9.01 -25.81
CA LYS A 36 11.53 10.28 -25.10
C LYS A 36 10.30 10.42 -24.19
N THR A 37 9.10 10.27 -24.73
CA THR A 37 7.84 10.40 -23.97
C THR A 37 7.81 9.45 -22.78
N TYR A 38 8.24 8.20 -22.95
CA TYR A 38 8.26 7.20 -21.88
C TYR A 38 9.27 7.56 -20.77
N LEU A 39 10.47 8.00 -21.15
CA LEU A 39 11.51 8.38 -20.20
C LEU A 39 11.14 9.67 -19.44
N ASP A 40 10.59 10.66 -20.13
CA ASP A 40 10.18 11.93 -19.53
C ASP A 40 9.03 11.71 -18.52
N LEU A 41 8.01 10.93 -18.87
CA LEU A 41 6.92 10.57 -17.95
C LEU A 41 7.48 9.95 -16.66
N ILE A 42 8.41 9.02 -16.76
CA ILE A 42 8.98 8.38 -15.58
C ILE A 42 9.85 9.37 -14.79
N ALA A 43 10.73 10.12 -15.46
CA ALA A 43 11.70 10.98 -14.82
C ALA A 43 11.04 12.21 -14.16
N GLU A 44 10.11 12.84 -14.83
CA GLU A 44 9.50 14.10 -14.39
C GLU A 44 8.31 13.87 -13.45
N THR A 45 7.49 12.86 -13.75
CA THR A 45 6.24 12.64 -13.03
C THR A 45 6.35 11.53 -11.98
N LEU A 46 6.85 10.33 -12.34
CA LEU A 46 6.79 9.17 -11.47
C LEU A 46 8.00 9.02 -10.54
N HIS A 47 9.15 9.66 -10.87
CA HIS A 47 10.33 9.57 -10.03
C HIS A 47 10.12 10.27 -8.69
N LYS A 48 10.17 9.47 -7.61
CA LYS A 48 9.94 9.90 -6.22
C LYS A 48 8.56 10.52 -5.94
N ASP A 49 7.57 10.25 -6.76
CA ASP A 49 6.19 10.67 -6.52
C ASP A 49 5.43 9.63 -5.68
N PHE A 50 5.92 9.40 -4.48
CA PHE A 50 5.40 8.36 -3.59
C PHE A 50 3.99 8.61 -3.08
N PHE A 51 3.58 9.87 -3.01
CA PHE A 51 2.28 10.32 -2.52
C PHE A 51 1.40 10.93 -3.62
N ALA A 52 1.79 10.69 -4.89
CA ALA A 52 1.05 11.11 -6.07
C ALA A 52 0.82 12.62 -6.19
N GLU A 53 1.75 13.43 -5.68
CA GLU A 53 1.69 14.90 -5.75
C GLU A 53 1.87 15.41 -7.18
N LYS A 54 2.88 14.90 -7.87
CA LYS A 54 3.18 15.28 -9.26
C LYS A 54 2.12 14.77 -10.25
N THR A 55 1.54 13.63 -9.97
CA THR A 55 0.42 13.08 -10.77
C THR A 55 -0.91 13.79 -10.47
N GLY A 56 -0.97 14.64 -9.46
CA GLY A 56 -2.19 15.35 -9.06
C GLY A 56 -3.25 14.47 -8.40
N LEU A 57 -2.86 13.29 -7.91
CA LEU A 57 -3.74 12.33 -7.23
C LEU A 57 -3.55 12.34 -5.71
N ALA A 58 -2.70 13.23 -5.19
CA ALA A 58 -2.43 13.32 -3.75
C ALA A 58 -3.73 13.49 -2.96
N TYR A 59 -3.91 12.63 -1.97
CA TYR A 59 -5.07 12.68 -1.09
C TYR A 59 -4.71 12.12 0.29
N THR A 60 -5.24 12.73 1.34
CA THR A 60 -5.05 12.30 2.73
C THR A 60 -6.41 12.18 3.42
N ASP A 61 -6.73 10.99 3.90
CA ASP A 61 -7.87 10.78 4.80
C ASP A 61 -7.43 10.96 6.25
N PRO A 62 -8.20 11.66 7.09
CA PRO A 62 -7.83 11.92 8.50
C PRO A 62 -7.66 10.66 9.35
N LYS A 63 -8.25 9.52 8.95
CA LYS A 63 -8.21 8.24 9.66
C LYS A 63 -7.26 7.24 9.01
N MET A 64 -7.36 7.09 7.68
CA MET A 64 -6.62 6.07 6.95
C MET A 64 -5.28 6.55 6.40
N GLY A 65 -4.98 7.84 6.47
CA GLY A 65 -3.71 8.40 6.02
C GLY A 65 -3.66 8.70 4.53
N GLU A 66 -2.46 8.73 3.99
CA GLU A 66 -2.14 9.20 2.65
C GLU A 66 -2.34 8.13 1.57
N LEU A 67 -2.75 8.57 0.39
CA LEU A 67 -2.60 7.78 -0.83
C LEU A 67 -1.10 7.56 -1.10
N THR A 68 -0.73 6.32 -1.42
CA THR A 68 0.64 6.00 -1.83
C THR A 68 0.67 5.39 -3.21
N MET A 69 1.72 5.70 -3.98
CA MET A 69 1.91 5.24 -5.34
C MET A 69 3.33 4.70 -5.55
N ASN A 70 3.41 3.52 -6.14
CA ASN A 70 4.68 2.92 -6.54
C ASN A 70 4.62 2.46 -8.01
N ALA A 71 5.52 2.97 -8.84
CA ALA A 71 5.73 2.46 -10.17
C ALA A 71 6.60 1.19 -10.07
N GLY A 72 5.95 0.02 -10.15
CA GLY A 72 6.56 -1.27 -9.80
C GLY A 72 7.09 -2.07 -10.97
N VAL A 73 6.44 -1.99 -12.14
CA VAL A 73 6.83 -2.75 -13.32
C VAL A 73 6.91 -1.84 -14.54
N PHE A 74 7.99 -1.99 -15.29
CA PHE A 74 8.25 -1.19 -16.49
C PHE A 74 8.56 -2.12 -17.65
N SER A 75 7.94 -1.89 -18.78
CA SER A 75 8.23 -2.59 -20.03
C SER A 75 8.35 -1.57 -21.15
N PHE A 76 9.49 -1.57 -21.82
CA PHE A 76 9.74 -0.74 -22.98
C PHE A 76 10.47 -1.53 -24.06
N SER A 77 9.96 -1.46 -25.28
CA SER A 77 10.63 -1.95 -26.48
C SER A 77 10.48 -0.90 -27.60
N LYS A 78 11.56 -0.62 -28.31
CA LYS A 78 11.52 0.26 -29.48
C LYS A 78 10.65 -0.29 -30.60
N GLU A 79 10.50 -1.61 -30.66
CA GLU A 79 9.82 -2.32 -31.72
C GLU A 79 8.35 -2.58 -31.41
N SER A 80 7.93 -2.32 -30.15
CA SER A 80 6.55 -2.50 -29.69
C SER A 80 5.87 -1.17 -29.42
N GLU A 81 4.60 -1.07 -29.74
CA GLU A 81 3.74 0.02 -29.27
C GLU A 81 3.18 -0.23 -27.88
N ASP A 82 3.26 -1.47 -27.37
CA ASP A 82 2.74 -1.89 -26.07
C ASP A 82 3.77 -1.66 -24.95
N ASN A 83 4.21 -0.41 -24.81
CA ASN A 83 5.07 0.00 -23.70
C ASN A 83 4.21 0.31 -22.47
N THR A 84 4.54 -0.30 -21.33
CA THR A 84 3.69 -0.24 -20.14
C THR A 84 4.44 0.18 -18.89
N ILE A 85 3.72 0.83 -17.99
CA ILE A 85 4.14 1.12 -16.61
C ILE A 85 3.02 0.65 -15.70
N ALA A 86 3.30 -0.32 -14.82
CA ALA A 86 2.32 -0.73 -13.83
C ALA A 86 2.54 0.03 -12.52
N LEU A 87 1.49 0.72 -12.09
CA LEU A 87 1.45 1.48 -10.84
C LEU A 87 0.70 0.65 -9.77
N ASN A 88 1.29 0.50 -8.60
CA ASN A 88 0.60 0.02 -7.42
C ASN A 88 0.18 1.24 -6.61
N ILE A 89 -1.12 1.51 -6.57
CA ILE A 89 -1.70 2.64 -5.85
C ILE A 89 -2.52 2.09 -4.68
N ARG A 90 -2.23 2.60 -3.49
CA ARG A 90 -2.98 2.33 -2.27
C ARG A 90 -3.64 3.61 -1.84
N TYR A 91 -4.94 3.58 -1.71
CA TYR A 91 -5.74 4.78 -1.47
C TYR A 91 -6.71 4.56 -0.31
N PRO A 92 -6.94 5.61 0.50
CA PRO A 92 -7.89 5.57 1.60
C PRO A 92 -9.33 5.77 1.09
N GLN A 93 -10.29 5.69 2.01
CA GLN A 93 -11.66 6.11 1.74
C GLN A 93 -11.72 7.58 1.23
N GLY A 94 -12.75 7.90 0.45
CA GLY A 94 -12.90 9.22 -0.16
C GLY A 94 -12.26 9.37 -1.54
N VAL A 95 -11.51 8.37 -2.00
CA VAL A 95 -11.01 8.26 -3.36
C VAL A 95 -11.57 6.98 -3.98
N ASP A 96 -11.96 7.03 -5.24
CA ASP A 96 -12.37 5.87 -6.00
C ASP A 96 -11.44 5.59 -7.20
N THR A 97 -11.58 4.41 -7.78
CA THR A 97 -10.75 3.99 -8.91
C THR A 97 -10.98 4.78 -10.17
N ASP A 98 -12.21 5.29 -10.39
CA ASP A 98 -12.52 6.08 -11.56
C ASP A 98 -11.86 7.46 -11.48
N ALA A 99 -11.82 8.06 -10.29
CA ALA A 99 -11.08 9.32 -10.06
C ALA A 99 -9.57 9.12 -10.27
N ILE A 100 -9.00 8.00 -9.79
CA ILE A 100 -7.60 7.65 -10.03
C ILE A 100 -7.34 7.51 -11.53
N LYS A 101 -8.16 6.73 -12.23
CA LYS A 101 -8.03 6.53 -13.67
C LYS A 101 -8.10 7.85 -14.44
N ALA A 102 -9.13 8.66 -14.15
CA ALA A 102 -9.31 9.97 -14.80
C ALA A 102 -8.14 10.93 -14.52
N GLY A 103 -7.52 10.84 -13.37
CA GLY A 103 -6.32 11.63 -13.05
C GLY A 103 -5.11 11.17 -13.86
N LEU A 104 -4.86 9.87 -13.94
CA LEU A 104 -3.75 9.31 -14.74
C LEU A 104 -3.92 9.54 -16.24
N GLU A 105 -5.15 9.54 -16.76
CA GLU A 105 -5.46 9.84 -18.17
C GLU A 105 -5.14 11.30 -18.57
N LYS A 106 -5.01 12.21 -17.60
CA LYS A 106 -4.65 13.61 -17.85
C LYS A 106 -3.14 13.83 -17.97
N LEU A 107 -2.33 12.83 -17.60
CA LEU A 107 -0.88 12.94 -17.73
C LEU A 107 -0.48 12.96 -19.21
N GLU A 108 0.56 13.71 -19.52
CA GLU A 108 1.19 13.65 -20.84
C GLU A 108 1.95 12.34 -21.00
N GLY A 109 1.67 11.58 -22.04
CA GLY A 109 2.38 10.35 -22.39
C GLY A 109 1.55 9.09 -22.47
N PRO A 110 0.68 8.74 -21.49
CA PRO A 110 -0.15 7.55 -21.60
C PRO A 110 -1.12 7.62 -22.76
N LYS A 111 -1.16 6.56 -23.59
CA LYS A 111 -2.17 6.41 -24.64
C LYS A 111 -3.47 5.81 -24.08
N ALA A 112 -3.35 5.01 -23.03
CA ALA A 112 -4.47 4.38 -22.33
C ALA A 112 -4.11 4.08 -20.87
N VAL A 113 -5.10 4.13 -20.01
CA VAL A 113 -5.02 3.71 -18.61
C VAL A 113 -6.04 2.61 -18.38
N SER A 114 -5.57 1.45 -17.90
CA SER A 114 -6.43 0.34 -17.51
C SER A 114 -6.32 0.08 -16.00
N LEU A 115 -7.42 -0.32 -15.40
CA LEU A 115 -7.45 -0.74 -14.00
C LEU A 115 -7.31 -2.26 -13.92
N SER A 116 -6.61 -2.76 -12.88
CA SER A 116 -6.53 -4.18 -12.60
C SER A 116 -7.89 -4.71 -12.12
N GLU A 117 -8.29 -5.86 -12.61
CA GLU A 117 -9.48 -6.59 -12.12
C GLU A 117 -9.35 -7.04 -10.65
N HIS A 118 -8.14 -7.05 -10.13
CA HIS A 118 -7.83 -7.43 -8.73
C HIS A 118 -7.73 -6.25 -7.77
N GLY A 119 -8.26 -5.08 -8.17
CA GLY A 119 -8.35 -3.91 -7.29
C GLY A 119 -9.27 -4.16 -6.10
N HIS A 120 -8.94 -3.57 -4.96
CA HIS A 120 -9.73 -3.65 -3.74
C HIS A 120 -10.09 -2.26 -3.26
N VAL A 121 -11.34 -2.09 -2.84
CA VAL A 121 -11.80 -0.86 -2.20
C VAL A 121 -11.27 -0.76 -0.77
N PRO A 122 -11.05 0.46 -0.24
CA PRO A 122 -10.71 0.67 1.15
C PRO A 122 -11.75 0.05 2.09
N HIS A 123 -11.28 -0.58 3.16
CA HIS A 123 -12.12 -1.18 4.19
C HIS A 123 -11.85 -0.52 5.53
N TYR A 124 -12.89 -0.02 6.17
CA TYR A 124 -12.80 0.67 7.45
C TYR A 124 -13.97 0.31 8.35
N VAL A 125 -13.68 -0.05 9.59
CA VAL A 125 -14.67 -0.23 10.66
C VAL A 125 -14.35 0.79 11.75
N PRO A 126 -15.31 1.67 12.11
CA PRO A 126 -15.09 2.72 13.10
C PRO A 126 -14.70 2.17 14.49
N VAL A 127 -13.85 2.90 15.22
CA VAL A 127 -13.41 2.53 16.56
C VAL A 127 -14.57 2.39 17.56
N ASN A 128 -15.65 3.16 17.38
CA ASN A 128 -16.87 3.10 18.18
C ASN A 128 -17.89 2.05 17.70
N ASP A 129 -17.49 1.15 16.79
CA ASP A 129 -18.27 -0.04 16.50
C ASP A 129 -18.25 -0.97 17.74
N PRO A 130 -19.40 -1.46 18.22
CA PRO A 130 -19.45 -2.29 19.45
C PRO A 130 -18.53 -3.53 19.41
N MET A 131 -18.34 -4.13 18.21
CA MET A 131 -17.39 -5.24 18.08
C MET A 131 -15.95 -4.76 18.32
N VAL A 132 -15.56 -3.60 17.76
CA VAL A 132 -14.22 -3.05 17.95
C VAL A 132 -13.99 -2.66 19.41
N GLU A 133 -14.96 -2.03 20.06
CA GLU A 133 -14.88 -1.68 21.48
C GLU A 133 -14.69 -2.94 22.36
N THR A 134 -15.44 -4.02 22.09
CA THR A 134 -15.26 -5.30 22.78
C THR A 134 -13.86 -5.86 22.58
N LEU A 135 -13.36 -5.89 21.34
CA LEU A 135 -12.02 -6.40 21.03
C LEU A 135 -10.91 -5.59 21.73
N LEU A 136 -11.02 -4.26 21.76
CA LEU A 136 -10.07 -3.40 22.46
C LEU A 136 -10.12 -3.62 23.98
N SER A 137 -11.33 -3.78 24.56
CA SER A 137 -11.50 -4.06 25.98
C SER A 137 -10.87 -5.41 26.37
N VAL A 138 -11.09 -6.46 25.58
CA VAL A 138 -10.45 -7.78 25.80
C VAL A 138 -8.93 -7.66 25.76
N TYR A 139 -8.39 -6.93 24.79
CA TYR A 139 -6.95 -6.71 24.72
C TYR A 139 -6.42 -6.01 25.97
N GLU A 140 -7.10 -4.95 26.45
CA GLU A 140 -6.72 -4.24 27.67
C GLU A 140 -6.78 -5.14 28.91
N ASN A 141 -7.84 -5.95 29.05
CA ASN A 141 -8.01 -6.88 30.17
C ASN A 141 -6.91 -7.93 30.22
N GLN A 142 -6.56 -8.52 29.08
CA GLN A 142 -5.57 -9.60 28.99
C GLN A 142 -4.12 -9.12 29.08
N THR A 143 -3.85 -7.89 28.65
CA THR A 143 -2.47 -7.42 28.54
C THR A 143 -2.09 -6.35 29.56
N GLY A 144 -3.05 -5.64 30.13
CA GLY A 144 -2.85 -4.43 30.92
C GLY A 144 -2.36 -3.24 30.09
N LEU A 145 -2.34 -3.36 28.76
CA LEU A 145 -1.92 -2.32 27.83
C LEU A 145 -3.15 -1.63 27.25
N LYS A 146 -3.02 -0.34 26.93
CA LYS A 146 -4.11 0.39 26.28
C LYS A 146 -4.35 -0.11 24.87
N GLY A 147 -5.55 -0.56 24.57
CA GLY A 147 -6.00 -0.93 23.23
C GLY A 147 -6.23 0.31 22.37
N HIS A 148 -5.88 0.21 21.09
CA HIS A 148 -6.16 1.25 20.10
C HIS A 148 -6.30 0.64 18.71
N GLU A 149 -7.09 1.28 17.89
CA GLU A 149 -7.23 0.92 16.48
C GLU A 149 -5.95 1.23 15.70
N GLN A 150 -5.67 0.41 14.70
CA GLN A 150 -4.56 0.61 13.78
C GLN A 150 -5.04 0.51 12.34
N ILE A 151 -4.49 1.35 11.49
CA ILE A 151 -4.70 1.30 10.05
C ILE A 151 -3.46 0.67 9.41
N ILE A 152 -3.69 -0.31 8.55
CA ILE A 152 -2.63 -0.95 7.79
C ILE A 152 -2.88 -0.80 6.29
N GLY A 153 -1.88 -0.50 5.53
CA GLY A 153 -1.97 -0.36 4.08
C GLY A 153 -1.96 -1.69 3.31
N GLY A 154 -2.04 -2.83 4.03
CA GLY A 154 -2.19 -4.17 3.47
C GLY A 154 -3.62 -4.68 3.58
N GLY A 155 -4.04 -5.56 2.65
CA GLY A 155 -5.32 -6.24 2.80
C GLY A 155 -5.25 -7.38 3.78
N THR A 156 -6.13 -7.41 4.79
CA THR A 156 -6.33 -8.55 5.68
C THR A 156 -7.60 -9.31 5.31
N PHE A 157 -7.78 -10.50 5.87
CA PHE A 157 -9.02 -11.27 5.70
C PHE A 157 -10.24 -10.54 6.29
N GLY A 158 -10.05 -9.63 7.25
CA GLY A 158 -11.13 -8.81 7.81
C GLY A 158 -11.94 -8.07 6.75
N ARG A 159 -11.31 -7.63 5.66
CA ARG A 159 -11.98 -6.95 4.54
C ARG A 159 -13.01 -7.80 3.79
N LEU A 160 -12.97 -9.13 3.93
CA LEU A 160 -13.94 -10.03 3.30
C LEU A 160 -15.30 -10.00 4.01
N LEU A 161 -15.34 -9.46 5.20
CA LEU A 161 -16.56 -9.29 6.00
C LEU A 161 -16.93 -7.80 6.05
N LYS A 162 -18.21 -7.51 5.89
CA LYS A 162 -18.71 -6.12 5.90
C LYS A 162 -18.32 -5.35 7.18
N ARG A 163 -18.22 -6.02 8.32
CA ARG A 163 -17.80 -5.50 9.64
C ARG A 163 -16.59 -6.25 10.20
N GLY A 164 -15.75 -6.84 9.35
CA GLY A 164 -14.58 -7.57 9.82
C GLY A 164 -13.40 -6.66 10.09
N VAL A 165 -12.62 -6.97 11.09
CA VAL A 165 -11.34 -6.33 11.38
C VAL A 165 -10.24 -7.39 11.50
N ALA A 166 -8.98 -7.01 11.28
CA ALA A 166 -7.87 -7.82 11.75
C ALA A 166 -7.69 -7.55 13.24
N TYR A 167 -7.63 -8.60 14.03
CA TYR A 167 -7.38 -8.51 15.46
C TYR A 167 -6.04 -9.17 15.76
N GLY A 168 -5.11 -8.36 16.21
CA GLY A 168 -3.71 -8.64 16.07
C GLY A 168 -3.11 -9.60 17.07
N ALA A 169 -2.00 -10.21 16.67
CA ALA A 169 -1.10 -11.04 17.46
C ALA A 169 0.30 -10.42 17.60
N MET A 170 0.44 -9.14 17.28
CA MET A 170 1.70 -8.41 17.48
C MET A 170 1.62 -7.59 18.77
N PHE A 171 2.57 -7.83 19.67
CA PHE A 171 2.68 -7.13 20.94
C PHE A 171 3.81 -6.08 20.88
N PRO A 172 3.82 -5.09 21.79
CA PRO A 172 4.92 -4.15 21.89
C PRO A 172 6.27 -4.87 22.05
N GLY A 173 7.26 -4.47 21.25
CA GLY A 173 8.55 -5.12 21.20
C GLY A 173 8.67 -6.28 20.20
N TYR A 174 7.60 -6.64 19.53
CA TYR A 174 7.62 -7.65 18.46
C TYR A 174 8.57 -7.26 17.32
N VAL A 175 9.42 -8.21 16.91
CA VAL A 175 10.29 -8.05 15.74
C VAL A 175 9.50 -8.44 14.49
N ASN A 176 9.10 -7.44 13.70
CA ASN A 176 8.35 -7.70 12.48
C ASN A 176 9.25 -8.28 11.38
N THR A 177 9.15 -9.59 11.16
CA THR A 177 9.81 -10.33 10.09
C THR A 177 8.87 -10.75 8.97
N MET A 178 7.67 -10.18 8.92
CA MET A 178 6.63 -10.51 7.93
C MET A 178 7.17 -10.37 6.50
N HIS A 179 6.97 -11.40 5.69
CA HIS A 179 7.43 -11.50 4.30
C HIS A 179 8.96 -11.51 4.13
N GLN A 180 9.71 -11.82 5.18
CA GLN A 180 11.17 -11.94 5.12
C GLN A 180 11.61 -13.41 5.20
N ALA A 181 12.85 -13.67 4.79
CA ALA A 181 13.47 -14.98 5.04
C ALA A 181 13.56 -15.24 6.54
N ASN A 182 13.26 -16.47 6.96
CA ASN A 182 13.22 -16.88 8.37
C ASN A 182 12.18 -16.11 9.21
N GLU A 183 11.02 -15.82 8.62
CA GLU A 183 9.88 -15.27 9.35
C GLU A 183 9.58 -16.13 10.59
N PHE A 184 9.39 -15.49 11.73
CA PHE A 184 9.13 -16.19 13.00
C PHE A 184 8.17 -15.39 13.88
N THR A 185 7.62 -16.08 14.88
CA THR A 185 6.95 -15.47 16.03
C THR A 185 7.36 -16.20 17.30
N GLU A 186 7.36 -15.50 18.42
CA GLU A 186 7.67 -16.11 19.72
C GLU A 186 6.52 -17.00 20.20
N VAL A 187 6.84 -18.16 20.76
CA VAL A 187 5.84 -19.10 21.26
C VAL A 187 5.00 -18.49 22.41
N GLU A 188 5.63 -17.66 23.23
CA GLU A 188 4.94 -16.90 24.29
C GLU A 188 3.83 -16.01 23.72
N ASP A 189 4.12 -15.30 22.62
CA ASP A 189 3.13 -14.44 21.96
C ASP A 189 2.00 -15.23 21.32
N LEU A 190 2.23 -16.47 20.88
CA LEU A 190 1.16 -17.37 20.43
C LEU A 190 0.20 -17.75 21.57
N TYR A 191 0.72 -18.05 22.76
CA TYR A 191 -0.13 -18.34 23.91
C TYR A 191 -0.91 -17.13 24.37
N ARG A 192 -0.30 -15.95 24.40
CA ARG A 192 -0.98 -14.69 24.74
C ARG A 192 -2.08 -14.36 23.72
N ALA A 193 -1.78 -14.51 22.44
CA ALA A 193 -2.76 -14.30 21.38
C ALA A 193 -3.93 -15.30 21.49
N ALA A 194 -3.66 -16.57 21.78
CA ALA A 194 -4.70 -17.58 21.95
C ALA A 194 -5.65 -17.26 23.12
N ALA A 195 -5.14 -16.77 24.26
CA ALA A 195 -5.93 -16.34 25.38
C ALA A 195 -6.85 -15.14 25.01
N ILE A 196 -6.28 -14.14 24.33
CA ILE A 196 -7.03 -12.97 23.86
C ILE A 196 -8.14 -13.40 22.88
N TYR A 197 -7.84 -14.28 21.94
CA TYR A 197 -8.86 -14.74 20.97
C TYR A 197 -9.96 -15.56 21.64
N ALA A 198 -9.63 -16.39 22.63
CA ALA A 198 -10.63 -17.17 23.37
C ALA A 198 -11.62 -16.26 24.12
N GLU A 199 -11.13 -15.24 24.82
CA GLU A 199 -11.99 -14.26 25.49
C GLU A 199 -12.77 -13.42 24.47
N ALA A 200 -12.15 -12.95 23.41
CA ALA A 200 -12.84 -12.18 22.37
C ALA A 200 -14.00 -12.96 21.72
N ILE A 201 -13.81 -14.25 21.45
CA ILE A 201 -14.89 -15.11 20.94
C ILE A 201 -16.01 -15.22 21.97
N TYR A 202 -15.67 -15.41 23.23
CA TYR A 202 -16.68 -15.54 24.32
C TYR A 202 -17.50 -14.27 24.47
N GLU A 203 -16.88 -13.09 24.43
CA GLU A 203 -17.54 -11.79 24.59
C GLU A 203 -18.38 -11.37 23.37
N LEU A 204 -18.12 -11.94 22.18
CA LEU A 204 -18.83 -11.61 20.94
C LEU A 204 -19.98 -12.55 20.58
N ILE A 205 -20.17 -13.64 21.32
CA ILE A 205 -21.28 -14.61 21.16
C ILE A 205 -22.42 -14.25 22.07
#